data_dc68d1e889fadbc1552609189728c8a3
#
_entry.id   dc68d1e889fadbc1552609189728c8a3
#
_cell.length_a   1.000
_cell.length_b   1.000
_cell.length_c   1.000
_cell.angle_alpha   90.00
_cell.angle_beta   90.00
_cell.angle_gamma   90.00
#
_symmetry.space_group_name_H-M   'P 1'
#
loop_
_entity.id
_entity.type
_entity.pdbx_description
1 polymer ?
#
loop_
_entity_poly.entity_id
_entity_poly.type
_entity_poly.pdbx_seq_one_letter_code
_entity_poly.pdbx_strand_id
1 'polypeptide(L)'
;MKILVVGLGLVGGSVCKTLRATTDHIVDGCDREEKVLEDALADGAISGVGCMEDGVYDLVITCLHQRIAIPMMERAVPYLKKGSILMDMCGLKGQMVVDMTNLCNAYGLYYIGTHPMAGREKSGYYASLPNLFQGANFIITPTEGTNQQAADTVIALAKAMGFGKIVSTSPYR
;
A
#
# COMPACT_ATOMS: atom_id res chain seq x y z
N MET A 1 6.18 0.22 -12.71
CA MET A 1 5.29 -0.83 -12.17
C MET A 1 3.82 -0.43 -12.39
N LYS A 2 2.95 -1.42 -12.39
CA LYS A 2 1.52 -1.21 -12.32
C LYS A 2 1.07 -1.43 -10.88
N ILE A 3 0.52 -0.39 -10.25
CA ILE A 3 0.23 -0.36 -8.81
C ILE A 3 -1.28 -0.20 -8.61
N LEU A 4 -1.84 -0.99 -7.69
CA LEU A 4 -3.21 -0.81 -7.21
C LEU A 4 -3.18 -0.30 -5.78
N VAL A 5 -3.90 0.79 -5.52
CA VAL A 5 -4.11 1.32 -4.16
C VAL A 5 -5.54 0.99 -3.74
N VAL A 6 -5.67 0.23 -2.67
CA VAL A 6 -6.97 -0.24 -2.14
C VAL A 6 -7.33 0.58 -0.91
N GLY A 7 -8.43 1.31 -1.00
CA GLY A 7 -8.86 2.26 0.01
C GLY A 7 -8.34 3.66 -0.30
N LEU A 8 -9.21 4.52 -0.80
CA LEU A 8 -8.87 5.90 -1.19
C LEU A 8 -9.37 6.92 -0.14
N GLY A 9 -8.97 6.69 1.11
CA GLY A 9 -9.17 7.67 2.17
C GLY A 9 -8.05 8.71 2.19
N LEU A 10 -7.75 9.23 3.37
CA LEU A 10 -6.65 10.19 3.54
C LEU A 10 -5.31 9.59 3.11
N VAL A 11 -4.96 8.42 3.62
CA VAL A 11 -3.68 7.78 3.32
C VAL A 11 -3.64 7.29 1.88
N GLY A 12 -4.62 6.49 1.46
CA GLY A 12 -4.65 5.92 0.12
C GLY A 12 -4.76 6.97 -0.97
N GLY A 13 -5.60 7.98 -0.78
CA GLY A 13 -5.69 9.12 -1.69
C GLY A 13 -4.38 9.88 -1.80
N SER A 14 -3.69 10.08 -0.67
CA SER A 14 -2.38 10.75 -0.65
C SER A 14 -1.29 9.89 -1.32
N VAL A 15 -1.34 8.57 -1.14
CA VAL A 15 -0.43 7.64 -1.85
C VAL A 15 -0.61 7.79 -3.37
N CYS A 16 -1.85 7.76 -3.85
CA CYS A 16 -2.14 7.93 -5.27
C CYS A 16 -1.60 9.26 -5.81
N LYS A 17 -1.94 10.36 -5.16
CA LYS A 17 -1.51 11.71 -5.57
C LYS A 17 0.00 11.85 -5.57
N THR A 18 0.65 11.30 -4.55
CA THR A 18 2.11 11.34 -4.42
C THR A 18 2.79 10.51 -5.51
N LEU A 19 2.36 9.28 -5.72
CA LEU A 19 2.92 8.41 -6.76
C LEU A 19 2.75 9.01 -8.14
N ARG A 20 1.60 9.62 -8.42
CA ARG A 20 1.34 10.29 -9.72
C ARG A 20 2.26 11.48 -9.91
N ALA A 21 2.59 12.19 -8.83
CA ALA A 21 3.44 13.38 -8.89
C ALA A 21 4.94 13.05 -8.94
N THR A 22 5.37 11.94 -8.35
CA THR A 22 6.80 11.64 -8.14
C THR A 22 7.34 10.46 -8.92
N THR A 23 6.47 9.69 -9.59
CA THR A 23 6.90 8.49 -10.33
C THR A 23 6.18 8.39 -11.68
N ASP A 24 6.70 7.51 -12.55
CA ASP A 24 6.08 7.18 -13.82
C ASP A 24 5.25 5.89 -13.74
N HIS A 25 4.99 5.39 -12.55
CA HIS A 25 4.19 4.18 -12.36
C HIS A 25 2.74 4.41 -12.77
N ILE A 26 2.09 3.34 -13.25
CA ILE A 26 0.65 3.35 -13.49
C ILE A 26 -0.04 3.08 -12.15
N VAL A 27 -0.92 3.97 -11.74
CA VAL A 27 -1.61 3.89 -10.45
C VAL A 27 -3.11 3.75 -10.68
N ASP A 28 -3.66 2.61 -10.31
CA ASP A 28 -5.10 2.37 -10.29
C ASP A 28 -5.60 2.40 -8.84
N GLY A 29 -6.88 2.67 -8.68
CA GLY A 29 -7.52 2.74 -7.37
C GLY A 29 -8.67 1.77 -7.22
N CYS A 30 -8.92 1.38 -5.98
CA CYS A 30 -10.04 0.55 -5.57
C CYS A 30 -10.65 1.15 -4.30
N ASP A 31 -11.96 1.38 -4.31
CA ASP A 31 -12.70 1.91 -3.15
C ASP A 31 -14.16 1.51 -3.27
N ARG A 32 -14.84 1.33 -2.14
CA ARG A 32 -16.26 0.99 -2.12
C ARG A 32 -17.15 2.19 -2.50
N GLU A 33 -16.63 3.41 -2.37
CA GLU A 33 -17.37 4.65 -2.67
C GLU A 33 -17.17 5.03 -4.13
N GLU A 34 -18.17 4.80 -4.96
CA GLU A 34 -18.11 5.10 -6.39
C GLU A 34 -17.79 6.57 -6.67
N LYS A 35 -18.36 7.49 -5.89
CA LYS A 35 -18.09 8.92 -6.04
C LYS A 35 -16.62 9.26 -5.82
N VAL A 36 -15.97 8.61 -4.86
CA VAL A 36 -14.54 8.80 -4.61
C VAL A 36 -13.72 8.35 -5.82
N LEU A 37 -14.06 7.21 -6.42
CA LEU A 37 -13.39 6.74 -7.63
C LEU A 37 -13.55 7.71 -8.79
N GLU A 38 -14.75 8.23 -9.01
CA GLU A 38 -15.02 9.24 -10.04
C GLU A 38 -14.18 10.49 -9.82
N ASP A 39 -14.14 11.00 -8.60
CA ASP A 39 -13.39 12.21 -8.27
C ASP A 39 -11.87 11.99 -8.36
N ALA A 40 -11.39 10.82 -7.94
CA ALA A 40 -9.97 10.47 -8.05
C ALA A 40 -9.52 10.37 -9.53
N LEU A 41 -10.38 9.85 -10.41
CA LEU A 41 -10.12 9.84 -11.86
C LEU A 41 -10.09 11.27 -12.40
N ALA A 42 -11.07 12.10 -12.04
CA ALA A 42 -11.16 13.48 -12.49
C ALA A 42 -9.96 14.32 -12.02
N ASP A 43 -9.49 14.07 -10.79
CA ASP A 43 -8.33 14.75 -10.20
C ASP A 43 -6.99 14.29 -10.80
N GLY A 44 -6.99 13.21 -11.57
CA GLY A 44 -5.75 12.59 -12.05
C GLY A 44 -4.98 11.85 -10.96
N ALA A 45 -5.61 11.56 -9.83
CA ALA A 45 -4.99 10.80 -8.76
C ALA A 45 -4.80 9.32 -9.14
N ILE A 46 -5.72 8.78 -9.94
CA ILE A 46 -5.64 7.42 -10.46
C ILE A 46 -5.83 7.42 -11.97
N SER A 47 -5.23 6.44 -12.64
CA SER A 47 -5.38 6.25 -14.09
C SER A 47 -6.59 5.41 -14.46
N GLY A 48 -7.03 4.55 -13.55
CA GLY A 48 -8.13 3.63 -13.76
C GLY A 48 -8.63 3.06 -12.45
N VAL A 49 -9.67 2.24 -12.54
CA VAL A 49 -10.26 1.53 -11.41
C VAL A 49 -9.94 0.04 -11.56
N GLY A 50 -9.52 -0.60 -10.48
CA GLY A 50 -9.22 -2.02 -10.48
C GLY A 50 -9.63 -2.69 -9.20
N CYS A 51 -9.41 -4.00 -9.11
CA CYS A 51 -9.55 -4.75 -7.89
C CYS A 51 -8.39 -5.73 -7.70
N MET A 52 -8.21 -6.19 -6.46
CA MET A 52 -7.07 -7.04 -6.12
C MET A 52 -7.05 -8.33 -6.94
N GLU A 53 -8.23 -8.88 -7.22
CA GLU A 53 -8.41 -10.15 -7.92
C GLU A 53 -8.16 -10.06 -9.43
N ASP A 54 -7.90 -8.87 -9.97
CA ASP A 54 -7.59 -8.69 -11.40
C ASP A 54 -6.29 -9.40 -11.83
N GLY A 55 -5.37 -9.59 -10.89
CA GLY A 55 -4.15 -10.37 -11.14
C GLY A 55 -3.16 -9.72 -12.10
N VAL A 56 -3.20 -8.40 -12.26
CA VAL A 56 -2.37 -7.66 -13.24
C VAL A 56 -1.39 -6.69 -12.60
N TYR A 57 -1.45 -6.53 -11.27
CA TYR A 57 -0.63 -5.52 -10.57
C TYR A 57 0.69 -6.09 -10.09
N ASP A 58 1.74 -5.30 -10.22
CA ASP A 58 3.07 -5.63 -9.70
C ASP A 58 3.17 -5.36 -8.20
N LEU A 59 2.39 -4.38 -7.73
CA LEU A 59 2.32 -3.97 -6.34
C LEU A 59 0.87 -3.63 -5.99
N VAL A 60 0.39 -4.18 -4.89
CA VAL A 60 -0.93 -3.84 -4.31
C VAL A 60 -0.68 -3.23 -2.94
N ILE A 61 -1.19 -2.01 -2.73
CA ILE A 61 -1.05 -1.27 -1.46
C ILE A 61 -2.42 -1.18 -0.81
N THR A 62 -2.59 -1.79 0.36
CA THR A 62 -3.83 -1.66 1.13
C THR A 62 -3.71 -0.51 2.12
N CYS A 63 -4.69 0.39 2.07
CA CYS A 63 -4.80 1.58 2.93
C CYS A 63 -6.15 1.57 3.64
N LEU A 64 -6.50 0.43 4.22
CA LEU A 64 -7.75 0.18 4.94
C LEU A 64 -7.45 -0.16 6.39
N HIS A 65 -8.44 0.03 7.25
CA HIS A 65 -8.33 -0.45 8.63
C HIS A 65 -8.05 -1.96 8.63
N GLN A 66 -7.19 -2.42 9.55
CA GLN A 66 -6.75 -3.83 9.58
C GLN A 66 -7.91 -4.83 9.61
N ARG A 67 -9.02 -4.51 10.26
CA ARG A 67 -10.21 -5.39 10.33
C ARG A 67 -10.80 -5.67 8.95
N ILE A 68 -10.64 -4.74 8.02
CA ILE A 68 -11.11 -4.86 6.64
C ILE A 68 -9.98 -5.41 5.77
N ALA A 69 -8.78 -4.90 5.93
CA ALA A 69 -7.63 -5.23 5.09
C ALA A 69 -7.24 -6.70 5.20
N ILE A 70 -7.17 -7.26 6.41
CA ILE A 70 -6.72 -8.65 6.61
C ILE A 70 -7.59 -9.65 5.86
N PRO A 71 -8.93 -9.68 6.05
CA PRO A 71 -9.77 -10.61 5.30
C PRO A 71 -9.72 -10.39 3.79
N MET A 72 -9.62 -9.14 3.33
CA MET A 72 -9.51 -8.85 1.90
C MET A 72 -8.22 -9.41 1.32
N MET A 73 -7.09 -9.18 2.00
CA MET A 73 -5.80 -9.70 1.55
C MET A 73 -5.79 -11.23 1.50
N GLU A 74 -6.29 -11.88 2.55
CA GLU A 74 -6.34 -13.35 2.59
C GLU A 74 -7.15 -13.92 1.43
N ARG A 75 -8.29 -13.32 1.10
CA ARG A 75 -9.13 -13.76 -0.02
C ARG A 75 -8.48 -13.49 -1.38
N ALA A 76 -7.73 -12.40 -1.50
CA ALA A 76 -7.14 -11.97 -2.76
C ALA A 76 -5.87 -12.74 -3.14
N VAL A 77 -5.13 -13.24 -2.15
CA VAL A 77 -3.82 -13.88 -2.36
C VAL A 77 -3.81 -14.90 -3.49
N PRO A 78 -4.78 -15.84 -3.62
CA PRO A 78 -4.76 -16.81 -4.72
C PRO A 78 -4.91 -16.20 -6.12
N TYR A 79 -5.40 -14.97 -6.22
CA TYR A 79 -5.68 -14.30 -7.49
C TYR A 79 -4.61 -13.28 -7.88
N LEU A 80 -3.69 -12.96 -6.98
CA LEU A 80 -2.65 -11.98 -7.25
C LEU A 80 -1.61 -12.53 -8.23
N LYS A 81 -1.03 -11.65 -9.01
CA LYS A 81 0.02 -11.99 -9.97
C LYS A 81 1.23 -12.54 -9.22
N LYS A 82 1.73 -13.71 -9.63
CA LYS A 82 2.92 -14.30 -9.02
C LYS A 82 4.12 -13.35 -9.13
N GLY A 83 4.87 -13.26 -8.04
CA GLY A 83 6.00 -12.35 -7.95
C GLY A 83 5.63 -10.93 -7.57
N SER A 84 4.33 -10.63 -7.41
CA SER A 84 3.89 -9.31 -6.98
C SER A 84 4.12 -9.09 -5.49
N ILE A 85 4.12 -7.82 -5.11
CA ILE A 85 4.25 -7.40 -3.71
C ILE A 85 2.89 -6.98 -3.19
N LEU A 86 2.49 -7.52 -2.04
CA LEU A 86 1.33 -7.08 -1.28
C LEU A 86 1.84 -6.28 -0.08
N MET A 87 1.54 -4.99 -0.07
CA MET A 87 2.01 -4.04 0.93
C MET A 87 0.83 -3.50 1.71
N ASP A 88 0.93 -3.50 3.03
CA ASP A 88 -0.06 -2.89 3.90
C ASP A 88 0.50 -1.64 4.55
N MET A 89 -0.26 -0.56 4.54
CA MET A 89 0.12 0.71 5.15
C MET A 89 -0.67 1.03 6.43
N CYS A 90 -1.39 0.05 6.99
CA CYS A 90 -2.22 0.27 8.18
C CYS A 90 -1.53 -0.09 9.49
N GLY A 91 -0.26 -0.45 9.45
CA GLY A 91 0.51 -0.73 10.64
C GLY A 91 0.17 -2.05 11.30
N LEU A 92 0.00 -3.10 10.51
CA LEU A 92 -0.15 -4.46 11.02
C LEU A 92 1.05 -4.83 11.88
N LYS A 93 0.80 -5.44 13.03
CA LYS A 93 1.84 -5.82 13.99
C LYS A 93 1.64 -7.24 14.50
N GLY A 94 2.70 -7.77 15.09
CA GLY A 94 2.68 -9.06 15.75
C GLY A 94 2.55 -10.22 14.80
N GLN A 95 1.82 -11.22 15.22
CA GLN A 95 1.68 -12.49 14.51
C GLN A 95 1.09 -12.33 13.11
N MET A 96 0.24 -11.33 12.90
CA MET A 96 -0.38 -11.12 11.59
C MET A 96 0.62 -10.81 10.48
N VAL A 97 1.70 -10.10 10.78
CA VAL A 97 2.76 -9.85 9.80
C VAL A 97 3.45 -11.15 9.41
N VAL A 98 3.72 -12.00 10.38
CA VAL A 98 4.33 -13.32 10.15
C VAL A 98 3.38 -14.20 9.33
N ASP A 99 2.11 -14.26 9.71
CA ASP A 99 1.11 -15.09 9.02
C ASP A 99 0.92 -14.64 7.57
N MET A 100 0.82 -13.34 7.33
CA MET A 100 0.68 -12.81 5.96
C MET A 100 1.93 -13.05 5.13
N THR A 101 3.12 -12.92 5.72
CA THR A 101 4.38 -13.23 5.04
C THR A 101 4.39 -14.69 4.59
N ASN A 102 4.05 -15.60 5.48
CA ASN A 102 4.03 -17.05 5.18
C ASN A 102 2.97 -17.39 4.13
N LEU A 103 1.78 -16.79 4.24
CA LEU A 103 0.71 -17.00 3.26
C LEU A 103 1.13 -16.55 1.87
N CYS A 104 1.67 -15.34 1.75
CA CYS A 104 2.13 -14.80 0.47
C CYS A 104 3.27 -15.65 -0.10
N ASN A 105 4.24 -16.05 0.72
CA ASN A 105 5.33 -16.90 0.27
C ASN A 105 4.84 -18.24 -0.29
N ALA A 106 3.81 -18.82 0.32
CA ALA A 106 3.21 -20.07 -0.16
C ALA A 106 2.58 -19.95 -1.56
N TYR A 107 2.17 -18.74 -1.94
CA TYR A 107 1.56 -18.46 -3.25
C TYR A 107 2.52 -17.80 -4.25
N GLY A 108 3.80 -17.71 -3.91
CA GLY A 108 4.79 -17.07 -4.79
C GLY A 108 4.68 -15.55 -4.84
N LEU A 109 4.17 -14.95 -3.77
CA LEU A 109 4.01 -13.52 -3.59
C LEU A 109 4.91 -13.04 -2.45
N TYR A 110 5.04 -11.72 -2.30
CA TYR A 110 5.84 -11.12 -1.24
C TYR A 110 5.00 -10.13 -0.44
N TYR A 111 4.89 -10.35 0.87
CA TYR A 111 4.19 -9.42 1.76
C TYR A 111 5.18 -8.50 2.46
N ILE A 112 4.89 -7.20 2.47
CA ILE A 112 5.66 -6.20 3.21
C ILE A 112 4.71 -5.38 4.09
N GLY A 113 4.85 -5.49 5.39
CA GLY A 113 4.12 -4.66 6.35
C GLY A 113 4.80 -3.32 6.55
N THR A 114 4.04 -2.24 6.49
CA THR A 114 4.57 -0.88 6.65
C THR A 114 3.62 -0.01 7.47
N HIS A 115 4.14 1.13 7.93
CA HIS A 115 3.34 2.12 8.61
C HIS A 115 3.91 3.52 8.37
N PRO A 116 3.23 4.34 7.58
CA PRO A 116 3.63 5.74 7.40
C PRO A 116 3.28 6.53 8.66
N MET A 117 4.23 7.25 9.21
CA MET A 117 4.03 8.12 10.38
C MET A 117 3.62 9.52 9.94
N ALA A 118 2.49 9.59 9.23
CA ALA A 118 1.95 10.83 8.70
C ALA A 118 0.43 10.79 8.77
N GLY A 119 -0.16 11.95 8.98
CA GLY A 119 -1.59 12.10 9.04
C GLY A 119 -1.97 13.56 9.19
N ARG A 120 -3.26 13.82 9.30
CA ARG A 120 -3.80 15.13 9.58
C ARG A 120 -5.12 14.97 10.32
N GLU A 121 -5.65 16.06 10.88
CA GLU A 121 -6.90 16.02 11.67
C GLU A 121 -8.15 15.69 10.86
N LYS A 122 -8.07 15.90 9.53
CA LYS A 122 -9.17 15.58 8.60
C LYS A 122 -9.01 14.16 8.08
N SER A 123 -10.12 13.54 7.67
CA SER A 123 -10.12 12.20 7.10
C SER A 123 -10.80 12.19 5.73
N GLY A 124 -10.69 11.05 5.04
CA GLY A 124 -11.32 10.81 3.76
C GLY A 124 -10.48 11.28 2.57
N TYR A 125 -10.93 10.90 1.38
CA TYR A 125 -10.24 11.20 0.13
C TYR A 125 -10.02 12.71 -0.08
N TYR A 126 -11.05 13.51 0.23
CA TYR A 126 -11.02 14.97 -0.01
C TYR A 126 -10.03 15.72 0.88
N ALA A 127 -9.55 15.08 1.94
CA ALA A 127 -8.49 15.60 2.79
C ALA A 127 -7.09 15.17 2.34
N SER A 128 -7.00 14.27 1.35
CA SER A 128 -5.71 13.73 0.88
C SER A 128 -4.87 14.79 0.17
N LEU A 129 -3.56 14.65 0.30
CA LEU A 129 -2.58 15.61 -0.21
C LEU A 129 -1.44 14.92 -0.93
N PRO A 130 -0.90 15.51 -2.02
CA PRO A 130 0.26 14.95 -2.72
C PRO A 130 1.56 15.06 -1.93
N ASN A 131 1.59 15.82 -0.84
CA ASN A 131 2.77 16.04 -0.01
C ASN A 131 2.57 15.63 1.45
N LEU A 132 1.56 14.79 1.73
CA LEU A 132 1.28 14.34 3.10
C LEU A 132 2.50 13.65 3.74
N PHE A 133 3.27 12.92 2.95
CA PHE A 133 4.37 12.08 3.43
C PHE A 133 5.72 12.79 3.44
N GLN A 134 5.78 14.02 2.93
CA GLN A 134 7.04 14.78 2.82
C GLN A 134 7.72 14.93 4.17
N GLY A 135 8.92 14.36 4.29
CA GLY A 135 9.71 14.42 5.52
C GLY A 135 9.24 13.50 6.65
N ALA A 136 8.13 12.76 6.46
CA ALA A 136 7.62 11.84 7.48
C ALA A 136 8.47 10.59 7.61
N ASN A 137 8.36 9.89 8.73
CA ASN A 137 8.99 8.60 8.92
C ASN A 137 8.14 7.49 8.28
N PHE A 138 8.82 6.52 7.69
CA PHE A 138 8.21 5.32 7.12
C PHE A 138 8.73 4.10 7.85
N ILE A 139 7.84 3.35 8.49
CA ILE A 139 8.23 2.15 9.23
C ILE A 139 7.97 0.93 8.35
N ILE A 140 8.98 0.08 8.24
CA ILE A 140 8.89 -1.24 7.60
C ILE A 140 9.08 -2.30 8.67
N THR A 141 8.27 -3.36 8.64
CA THR A 141 8.28 -4.42 9.65
C THR A 141 8.64 -5.77 9.03
N PRO A 142 9.90 -5.99 8.64
CA PRO A 142 10.31 -7.26 8.08
C PRO A 142 10.32 -8.36 9.13
N THR A 143 10.11 -9.59 8.68
CA THR A 143 10.26 -10.80 9.46
C THR A 143 11.34 -11.68 8.84
N GLU A 144 11.64 -12.80 9.47
CA GLU A 144 12.62 -13.75 8.96
C GLU A 144 12.26 -14.26 7.53
N GLY A 145 10.96 -14.41 7.24
CA GLY A 145 10.49 -14.87 5.93
C GLY A 145 10.36 -13.77 4.87
N THR A 146 10.66 -12.52 5.20
CA THR A 146 10.51 -11.40 4.27
C THR A 146 11.53 -11.46 3.14
N ASN A 147 11.07 -11.31 1.89
CA ASN A 147 11.95 -11.24 0.74
C ASN A 147 12.67 -9.88 0.72
N GLN A 148 14.02 -9.93 0.69
CA GLN A 148 14.85 -8.72 0.75
C GLN A 148 14.66 -7.82 -0.47
N GLN A 149 14.54 -8.40 -1.65
CA GLN A 149 14.37 -7.63 -2.88
C GLN A 149 13.02 -6.89 -2.88
N ALA A 150 11.97 -7.53 -2.40
CA ALA A 150 10.67 -6.88 -2.23
C ALA A 150 10.74 -5.74 -1.21
N ALA A 151 11.42 -5.95 -0.10
CA ALA A 151 11.65 -4.91 0.90
C ALA A 151 12.41 -3.72 0.31
N ASP A 152 13.45 -3.98 -0.47
CA ASP A 152 14.24 -2.94 -1.15
C ASP A 152 13.40 -2.14 -2.14
N THR A 153 12.49 -2.81 -2.87
CA THR A 153 11.55 -2.16 -3.80
C THR A 153 10.63 -1.20 -3.04
N VAL A 154 10.08 -1.63 -1.92
CA VAL A 154 9.19 -0.80 -1.08
C VAL A 154 9.96 0.38 -0.48
N ILE A 155 11.19 0.18 -0.03
CA ILE A 155 12.03 1.25 0.51
C ILE A 155 12.32 2.29 -0.57
N ALA A 156 12.67 1.86 -1.78
CA ALA A 156 12.91 2.77 -2.90
C ALA A 156 11.66 3.58 -3.24
N LEU A 157 10.49 2.95 -3.21
CA LEU A 157 9.22 3.61 -3.45
C LEU A 157 8.94 4.67 -2.36
N ALA A 158 9.16 4.33 -1.10
CA ALA A 158 8.98 5.26 0.02
C ALA A 158 9.88 6.49 -0.13
N LYS A 159 11.13 6.31 -0.53
CA LYS A 159 12.05 7.41 -0.80
C LYS A 159 11.55 8.30 -1.94
N ALA A 160 11.07 7.69 -3.02
CA ALA A 160 10.50 8.44 -4.15
C ALA A 160 9.27 9.26 -3.74
N MET A 161 8.49 8.77 -2.78
CA MET A 161 7.31 9.45 -2.24
C MET A 161 7.65 10.62 -1.30
N GLY A 162 8.91 10.78 -0.93
CA GLY A 162 9.35 11.92 -0.12
C GLY A 162 9.48 11.62 1.37
N PHE A 163 9.38 10.37 1.80
CA PHE A 163 9.64 10.03 3.20
C PHE A 163 11.06 10.38 3.59
N GLY A 164 11.22 11.01 4.77
CA GLY A 164 12.52 11.50 5.23
C GLY A 164 13.37 10.43 5.87
N LYS A 165 12.76 9.50 6.58
CA LYS A 165 13.46 8.45 7.31
C LYS A 165 12.76 7.11 7.16
N ILE A 166 13.53 6.08 6.83
CA ILE A 166 13.04 4.70 6.77
C ILE A 166 13.51 3.98 8.03
N VAL A 167 12.57 3.46 8.80
CA VAL A 167 12.84 2.76 10.06
C VAL A 167 12.43 1.31 9.93
N SER A 168 13.36 0.38 10.11
CA SER A 168 13.09 -1.06 10.14
C SER A 168 12.92 -1.48 11.59
N THR A 169 11.83 -2.16 11.90
CA THR A 169 11.54 -2.61 13.27
C THR A 169 10.84 -3.97 13.25
N SER A 170 10.94 -4.68 14.37
CA SER A 170 10.22 -5.94 14.56
C SER A 170 8.70 -5.71 14.58
N PRO A 171 7.88 -6.60 14.00
CA PRO A 171 6.44 -6.51 14.07
C PRO A 171 5.87 -6.57 15.49
N TYR A 172 6.66 -6.98 16.47
CA TYR A 172 6.26 -7.08 17.87
C TYR A 172 6.60 -5.85 18.72
N ARG A 173 7.11 -4.81 18.10
CA ARG A 173 7.45 -3.57 18.81
C ARG A 173 6.49 -2.43 18.55
#